data_17016fc77c0ef015f72a33181ec40c5f
#
_entry.id   17016fc77c0ef015f72a33181ec40c5f
#
_cell.length_a   1.000
_cell.length_b   1.000
_cell.length_c   1.000
_cell.angle_alpha   90.00
_cell.angle_beta   90.00
_cell.angle_gamma   90.00
#
_symmetry.space_group_name_H-M   'P 1'
#
loop_
_entity.id
_entity.type
_entity.pdbx_description
1 polymer ?
#
loop_
_entity_poly.entity_id
_entity_poly.type
_entity_poly.pdbx_seq_one_letter_code
_entity_poly.pdbx_strand_id
1 'polypeptide(L)'
;MHRQNSIWNRQELYEKVWQFPLRKLAFEYGISDVGLAKVCRKLEIPLPGLGHWTKIACGHTIARPSLPAMENLPVLTRQIRKPETAVLPEDTPELERIERIAAATTPAVTKAMLAHPLIEKTKLLLNEAQSRDGEKLWAGREAEYLDLRVTKPCLARALRIMAVIIHMLEQEGFKPIVEKKTSESTSAAVYGETIRFGLIEKSRQVKPSPRPNASSPSSYNPIRLEPTGVLSIEIWNYYGGGLQKSWRDRESARLEEQLPKCVAGMMRIALKKRAERDKREKEEQAKLKRIDEVRAQLRQIEKEERNIKALERGAIRWHRAKRIREYIEAVRCDSLQKADSEDRAKIMEWVTWAERQADRIDPLKPSPPSLVDDKEKVIRRLQAVEGWWWARNLPEEESAAEPSEP
;
A
#
# COMPACT_ATOMS: atom_id res chain seq x y z
N MET A 1 14.88 5.11 -10.98
CA MET A 1 14.07 6.31 -10.60
C MET A 1 15.00 7.37 -10.04
N HIS A 2 15.30 8.40 -10.83
CA HIS A 2 16.06 9.54 -10.32
C HIS A 2 15.11 10.44 -9.52
N ARG A 3 15.19 10.35 -8.19
CA ARG A 3 14.54 11.30 -7.29
C ARG A 3 15.39 12.56 -7.30
N GLN A 4 14.93 13.59 -8.01
CA GLN A 4 15.55 14.90 -7.88
C GLN A 4 15.06 15.54 -6.58
N ASN A 5 15.95 15.61 -5.60
CA ASN A 5 15.74 16.40 -4.40
C ASN A 5 16.09 17.86 -4.71
N SER A 6 15.15 18.76 -4.65
CA SER A 6 15.41 20.19 -4.67
C SER A 6 15.20 20.80 -3.29
N ILE A 7 16.01 21.79 -2.96
CA ILE A 7 15.91 22.53 -1.72
C ILE A 7 14.86 23.64 -1.91
N TRP A 8 14.02 23.88 -0.90
CA TRP A 8 13.09 25.00 -0.91
C TRP A 8 13.83 26.33 -0.81
N ASN A 9 13.68 27.19 -1.81
CA ASN A 9 14.16 28.57 -1.73
C ASN A 9 13.11 29.40 -0.99
N ARG A 10 13.44 29.89 0.19
CA ARG A 10 12.55 30.64 1.07
C ARG A 10 12.06 31.95 0.43
N GLN A 11 12.96 32.70 -0.22
CA GLN A 11 12.63 33.94 -0.88
C GLN A 11 11.70 33.75 -2.07
N GLU A 12 12.04 32.78 -2.94
CA GLU A 12 11.21 32.46 -4.09
C GLU A 12 9.81 31.98 -3.68
N LEU A 13 9.73 31.14 -2.64
CA LEU A 13 8.45 30.64 -2.15
C LEU A 13 7.60 31.75 -1.54
N TYR A 14 8.21 32.68 -0.80
CA TYR A 14 7.53 33.86 -0.26
C TYR A 14 6.92 34.72 -1.38
N GLU A 15 7.65 35.00 -2.45
CA GLU A 15 7.14 35.76 -3.59
C GLU A 15 5.96 35.07 -4.28
N LYS A 16 6.10 33.78 -4.56
CA LYS A 16 5.05 33.01 -5.23
C LYS A 16 3.77 32.88 -4.40
N VAL A 17 3.87 32.72 -3.08
CA VAL A 17 2.71 32.60 -2.18
C VAL A 17 1.88 33.89 -2.14
N TRP A 18 2.49 35.04 -2.39
CA TRP A 18 1.80 36.33 -2.47
C TRP A 18 1.34 36.69 -3.89
N GLN A 19 1.79 35.96 -4.92
CA GLN A 19 1.36 36.14 -6.32
C GLN A 19 0.23 35.18 -6.70
N PHE A 20 0.19 33.97 -6.12
CA PHE A 20 -0.77 32.94 -6.49
C PHE A 20 -1.43 32.29 -5.27
N PRO A 21 -2.70 31.86 -5.39
CA PRO A 21 -3.37 31.09 -4.35
C PRO A 21 -2.61 29.82 -3.99
N LEU A 22 -2.52 29.51 -2.68
CA LEU A 22 -1.80 28.33 -2.16
C LEU A 22 -2.20 27.03 -2.88
N ARG A 23 -3.48 26.87 -3.21
CA ARG A 23 -3.98 25.69 -3.91
C ARG A 23 -3.38 25.53 -5.31
N LYS A 24 -3.16 26.65 -6.03
CA LYS A 24 -2.53 26.67 -7.36
C LYS A 24 -1.06 26.28 -7.26
N LEU A 25 -0.35 26.89 -6.32
CA LEU A 25 1.06 26.58 -6.06
C LEU A 25 1.28 25.15 -5.55
N ALA A 26 0.42 24.68 -4.66
CA ALA A 26 0.48 23.31 -4.16
C ALA A 26 0.36 22.27 -5.30
N PHE A 27 -0.50 22.53 -6.28
CA PHE A 27 -0.62 21.72 -7.49
C PHE A 27 0.68 21.76 -8.32
N GLU A 28 1.25 22.96 -8.55
CA GLU A 28 2.51 23.12 -9.28
C GLU A 28 3.67 22.39 -8.57
N TYR A 29 3.67 22.41 -7.24
CA TYR A 29 4.69 21.75 -6.42
C TYR A 29 4.41 20.25 -6.17
N GLY A 30 3.29 19.71 -6.65
CA GLY A 30 2.91 18.29 -6.49
C GLY A 30 2.67 17.85 -5.03
N ILE A 31 2.23 18.78 -4.18
CA ILE A 31 1.87 18.54 -2.78
C ILE A 31 0.47 19.07 -2.47
N SER A 32 -0.09 18.74 -1.30
CA SER A 32 -1.36 19.33 -0.88
C SER A 32 -1.20 20.77 -0.41
N ASP A 33 -2.26 21.58 -0.49
CA ASP A 33 -2.31 22.95 0.03
C ASP A 33 -1.97 23.02 1.52
N VAL A 34 -2.46 22.06 2.31
CA VAL A 34 -2.11 21.89 3.72
C VAL A 34 -0.61 21.53 3.88
N GLY A 35 -0.07 20.70 2.99
CA GLY A 35 1.34 20.36 2.96
C GLY A 35 2.22 21.57 2.68
N LEU A 36 1.86 22.38 1.68
CA LEU A 36 2.55 23.62 1.35
C LEU A 36 2.46 24.64 2.49
N ALA A 37 1.30 24.78 3.12
CA ALA A 37 1.13 25.65 4.29
C ALA A 37 2.03 25.25 5.48
N LYS A 38 2.23 23.93 5.71
CA LYS A 38 3.16 23.44 6.73
C LYS A 38 4.63 23.79 6.40
N VAL A 39 5.03 23.67 5.12
CA VAL A 39 6.37 24.09 4.66
C VAL A 39 6.56 25.57 4.88
N CYS A 40 5.60 26.43 4.48
CA CYS A 40 5.66 27.85 4.69
C CYS A 40 5.79 28.22 6.17
N ARG A 41 5.04 27.57 7.07
CA ARG A 41 5.18 27.80 8.53
C ARG A 41 6.55 27.40 9.07
N LYS A 42 7.11 26.27 8.61
CA LYS A 42 8.47 25.85 9.01
C LYS A 42 9.56 26.80 8.53
N LEU A 43 9.33 27.48 7.41
CA LEU A 43 10.22 28.50 6.85
C LEU A 43 9.87 29.92 7.33
N GLU A 44 8.93 30.05 8.27
CA GLU A 44 8.44 31.35 8.79
C GLU A 44 8.03 32.32 7.68
N ILE A 45 7.39 31.78 6.63
CA ILE A 45 6.84 32.55 5.53
C ILE A 45 5.43 33.00 5.90
N PRO A 46 5.15 34.30 5.98
CA PRO A 46 3.81 34.80 6.22
C PRO A 46 2.88 34.45 5.06
N LEU A 47 1.74 33.86 5.38
CA LEU A 47 0.73 33.41 4.39
C LEU A 47 -0.37 34.49 4.26
N PRO A 48 -0.95 34.66 3.05
CA PRO A 48 -2.14 35.47 2.87
C PRO A 48 -3.31 34.97 3.74
N GLY A 49 -3.97 35.85 4.44
CA GLY A 49 -5.13 35.53 5.29
C GLY A 49 -6.38 35.17 4.49
N LEU A 50 -7.40 34.69 5.20
CA LEU A 50 -8.70 34.38 4.61
C LEU A 50 -9.30 35.59 3.89
N GLY A 51 -9.79 35.37 2.67
CA GLY A 51 -10.40 36.43 1.85
C GLY A 51 -9.40 37.35 1.14
N HIS A 52 -8.09 37.13 1.26
CA HIS A 52 -7.06 37.94 0.59
C HIS A 52 -7.28 38.07 -0.92
N TRP A 53 -7.48 36.95 -1.60
CA TRP A 53 -7.68 36.92 -3.06
C TRP A 53 -9.01 37.56 -3.49
N THR A 54 -10.07 37.41 -2.69
CA THR A 54 -11.35 38.07 -2.93
C THR A 54 -11.23 39.58 -2.80
N LYS A 55 -10.48 40.06 -1.78
CA LYS A 55 -10.24 41.52 -1.59
C LYS A 55 -9.44 42.13 -2.73
N ILE A 56 -8.39 41.40 -3.20
CA ILE A 56 -7.61 41.85 -4.40
C ILE A 56 -8.52 41.87 -5.64
N ALA A 57 -9.36 40.85 -5.85
CA ALA A 57 -10.30 40.83 -6.98
C ALA A 57 -11.33 41.98 -6.95
N CYS A 58 -11.63 42.48 -5.74
CA CYS A 58 -12.48 43.69 -5.52
C CYS A 58 -11.67 45.03 -5.57
N GLY A 59 -10.41 45.01 -5.98
CA GLY A 59 -9.60 46.24 -6.14
C GLY A 59 -8.98 46.77 -4.83
N HIS A 60 -9.02 46.03 -3.73
CA HIS A 60 -8.38 46.48 -2.48
C HIS A 60 -6.89 46.19 -2.48
N THR A 61 -6.09 47.18 -2.09
CA THR A 61 -4.66 47.02 -1.86
C THR A 61 -4.43 46.49 -0.44
N ILE A 62 -3.74 45.36 -0.32
CA ILE A 62 -3.44 44.74 0.96
C ILE A 62 -1.93 44.80 1.20
N ALA A 63 -1.53 45.33 2.36
CA ALA A 63 -0.13 45.38 2.74
C ALA A 63 0.45 43.96 2.88
N ARG A 64 1.60 43.73 2.26
CA ARG A 64 2.35 42.46 2.33
C ARG A 64 3.32 42.54 3.51
N PRO A 65 3.21 41.63 4.52
CA PRO A 65 4.17 41.59 5.62
C PRO A 65 5.58 41.26 5.08
N SER A 66 6.61 41.94 5.60
CA SER A 66 7.99 41.60 5.24
C SER A 66 8.38 40.22 5.68
N LEU A 67 9.30 39.58 4.93
CA LEU A 67 9.82 38.26 5.29
C LEU A 67 10.70 38.40 6.54
N PRO A 68 10.38 37.76 7.69
CA PRO A 68 11.19 37.86 8.91
C PRO A 68 12.64 37.43 8.68
N ALA A 69 13.60 38.04 9.38
CA ALA A 69 14.97 37.53 9.38
C ALA A 69 15.06 36.21 10.13
N MET A 70 15.79 35.23 9.61
CA MET A 70 15.94 33.91 10.21
C MET A 70 17.41 33.53 10.24
N GLU A 71 17.99 33.39 11.44
CA GLU A 71 19.43 33.12 11.63
C GLU A 71 19.82 31.70 11.24
N ASN A 72 18.94 30.71 11.44
CA ASN A 72 19.15 29.31 11.09
C ASN A 72 18.05 28.81 10.12
N LEU A 73 18.33 28.81 8.82
CA LEU A 73 17.42 28.31 7.81
C LEU A 73 17.40 26.76 7.83
N PRO A 74 16.26 26.14 8.15
CA PRO A 74 16.15 24.68 8.03
C PRO A 74 16.26 24.27 6.56
N VAL A 75 17.19 23.39 6.23
CA VAL A 75 17.32 22.79 4.89
C VAL A 75 16.16 21.82 4.70
N LEU A 76 15.07 22.32 4.13
CA LEU A 76 13.93 21.47 3.76
C LEU A 76 14.12 20.98 2.34
N THR A 77 14.30 19.66 2.19
CA THR A 77 14.36 19.00 0.89
C THR A 77 12.96 18.75 0.35
N ARG A 78 12.76 19.06 -0.89
CA ARG A 78 11.55 18.80 -1.64
C ARG A 78 11.76 17.54 -2.49
N GLN A 79 10.93 16.53 -2.30
CA GLN A 79 10.78 15.49 -3.31
C GLN A 79 9.83 15.98 -4.40
N ILE A 80 10.37 16.34 -5.55
CA ILE A 80 9.55 16.65 -6.71
C ILE A 80 8.93 15.34 -7.18
N ARG A 81 7.69 15.09 -6.78
CA ARG A 81 6.82 14.22 -7.58
C ARG A 81 6.39 15.07 -8.77
N LYS A 82 7.12 15.01 -9.89
CA LYS A 82 6.50 15.41 -11.16
C LYS A 82 5.17 14.67 -11.19
N PRO A 83 4.02 15.37 -11.41
CA PRO A 83 2.83 14.64 -11.81
C PRO A 83 3.29 13.82 -13.00
N GLU A 84 3.36 12.52 -12.84
CA GLU A 84 3.56 11.62 -13.96
C GLU A 84 2.35 11.91 -14.85
N THR A 85 2.55 12.77 -15.84
CA THR A 85 1.67 12.78 -17.01
C THR A 85 1.74 11.33 -17.45
N ALA A 86 0.73 10.55 -17.13
CA ALA A 86 0.66 9.19 -17.59
C ALA A 86 0.67 9.35 -19.11
N VAL A 87 1.82 9.09 -19.70
CA VAL A 87 1.96 8.90 -21.11
C VAL A 87 1.07 7.70 -21.37
N LEU A 88 -0.15 7.97 -21.81
CA LEU A 88 -0.94 6.95 -22.48
C LEU A 88 -0.02 6.47 -23.61
N PRO A 89 0.13 5.17 -23.81
CA PRO A 89 0.94 4.67 -24.91
C PRO A 89 0.46 5.38 -26.19
N GLU A 90 1.28 6.29 -26.67
CA GLU A 90 1.06 7.01 -27.91
C GLU A 90 0.99 5.91 -28.98
N ASP A 91 -0.02 5.95 -29.85
CA ASP A 91 -0.26 5.00 -30.95
C ASP A 91 -0.80 3.60 -30.60
N THR A 92 -1.79 3.52 -29.75
CA THR A 92 -2.55 2.27 -29.60
C THR A 92 -3.89 2.33 -30.34
N PRO A 93 -4.36 1.21 -30.95
CA PRO A 93 -5.67 1.15 -31.61
C PRO A 93 -6.83 1.53 -30.66
N GLU A 94 -6.62 1.39 -29.36
CA GLU A 94 -7.55 1.83 -28.33
C GLU A 94 -7.68 3.36 -28.29
N LEU A 95 -6.61 4.13 -28.53
CA LEU A 95 -6.67 5.60 -28.55
C LEU A 95 -7.44 6.11 -29.77
N GLU A 96 -7.19 5.57 -30.97
CA GLU A 96 -7.94 5.90 -32.14
C GLU A 96 -9.45 5.62 -31.97
N ARG A 97 -9.78 4.50 -31.35
CA ARG A 97 -11.15 4.15 -30.99
C ARG A 97 -11.77 5.17 -30.05
N ILE A 98 -11.05 5.59 -29.00
CA ILE A 98 -11.50 6.60 -28.04
C ILE A 98 -11.74 7.95 -28.72
N GLU A 99 -10.86 8.37 -29.62
CA GLU A 99 -10.99 9.63 -30.33
C GLU A 99 -12.18 9.62 -31.28
N ARG A 100 -12.41 8.51 -31.98
CA ARG A 100 -13.60 8.31 -32.82
C ARG A 100 -14.88 8.43 -31.99
N ILE A 101 -14.94 7.82 -30.81
CA ILE A 101 -16.08 7.91 -29.91
C ILE A 101 -16.26 9.35 -29.41
N ALA A 102 -15.17 10.01 -29.01
CA ALA A 102 -15.23 11.39 -28.52
C ALA A 102 -15.74 12.39 -29.55
N ALA A 103 -15.49 12.13 -30.84
CA ALA A 103 -15.93 12.92 -31.96
C ALA A 103 -17.35 12.57 -32.47
N ALA A 104 -17.90 11.44 -32.04
CA ALA A 104 -19.22 10.98 -32.44
C ALA A 104 -20.33 11.92 -31.93
N THR A 105 -21.44 11.96 -32.65
CA THR A 105 -22.65 12.60 -32.15
C THR A 105 -23.40 11.70 -31.19
N THR A 106 -24.06 12.30 -30.19
CA THR A 106 -24.90 11.54 -29.27
C THR A 106 -26.05 10.87 -30.01
N PRO A 107 -26.24 9.55 -29.86
CA PRO A 107 -27.34 8.85 -30.51
C PRO A 107 -28.69 9.34 -29.98
N ALA A 108 -29.69 9.38 -30.84
CA ALA A 108 -31.06 9.70 -30.46
C ALA A 108 -31.60 8.61 -29.51
N VAL A 109 -32.31 9.02 -28.49
CA VAL A 109 -32.93 8.10 -27.54
C VAL A 109 -34.01 7.26 -28.21
N THR A 110 -33.89 5.95 -28.22
CA THR A 110 -34.86 5.02 -28.78
C THR A 110 -35.71 4.34 -27.70
N LYS A 111 -36.86 3.79 -28.10
CA LYS A 111 -37.66 2.97 -27.18
C LYS A 111 -36.90 1.76 -26.67
N ALA A 112 -36.08 1.15 -27.51
CA ALA A 112 -35.24 0.00 -27.12
C ALA A 112 -34.24 0.34 -26.01
N MET A 113 -33.57 1.49 -26.08
CA MET A 113 -32.66 1.97 -25.02
C MET A 113 -33.40 2.15 -23.68
N LEU A 114 -34.62 2.68 -23.71
CA LEU A 114 -35.44 2.90 -22.52
C LEU A 114 -36.00 1.60 -21.94
N ALA A 115 -36.20 0.57 -22.77
CA ALA A 115 -36.62 -0.78 -22.36
C ALA A 115 -35.47 -1.64 -21.84
N HIS A 116 -34.25 -1.09 -21.72
CA HIS A 116 -33.13 -1.82 -21.14
C HIS A 116 -33.43 -2.22 -19.69
N PRO A 117 -33.17 -3.49 -19.27
CA PRO A 117 -33.57 -4.02 -17.96
C PRO A 117 -33.10 -3.17 -16.77
N LEU A 118 -31.88 -2.64 -16.81
CA LEU A 118 -31.34 -1.77 -15.77
C LEU A 118 -32.09 -0.44 -15.68
N ILE A 119 -32.53 0.11 -16.81
CA ILE A 119 -33.28 1.38 -16.86
C ILE A 119 -34.70 1.16 -16.34
N GLU A 120 -35.40 0.12 -16.79
CA GLU A 120 -36.74 -0.20 -16.33
C GLU A 120 -36.80 -0.51 -14.84
N LYS A 121 -35.89 -1.36 -14.35
CA LYS A 121 -35.77 -1.66 -12.92
C LYS A 121 -35.49 -0.41 -12.10
N THR A 122 -34.58 0.45 -12.53
CA THR A 122 -34.29 1.72 -11.86
C THR A 122 -35.48 2.66 -11.84
N LYS A 123 -36.18 2.76 -12.98
CA LYS A 123 -37.41 3.58 -13.10
C LYS A 123 -38.49 3.12 -12.12
N LEU A 124 -38.79 1.84 -12.02
CA LEU A 124 -39.77 1.28 -11.09
C LEU A 124 -39.35 1.60 -9.66
N LEU A 125 -38.16 1.24 -9.22
CA LEU A 125 -37.71 1.45 -7.85
C LEU A 125 -37.65 2.91 -7.43
N LEU A 126 -37.24 3.84 -8.30
CA LEU A 126 -37.16 5.26 -7.96
C LEU A 126 -38.50 5.97 -8.07
N ASN A 127 -39.46 5.47 -8.85
CA ASN A 127 -40.84 6.01 -8.85
C ASN A 127 -41.63 5.64 -7.57
N GLU A 128 -41.34 4.45 -7.01
CA GLU A 128 -41.92 3.99 -5.74
C GLU A 128 -41.25 4.61 -4.51
N ALA A 129 -40.03 5.15 -4.69
CA ALA A 129 -39.27 5.75 -3.62
C ALA A 129 -39.99 6.95 -3.02
N GLN A 130 -40.24 6.89 -1.71
CA GLN A 130 -40.78 8.02 -0.97
C GLN A 130 -39.70 9.06 -0.78
N SER A 131 -39.88 10.25 -1.35
CA SER A 131 -39.03 11.40 -1.09
C SER A 131 -39.86 12.63 -0.79
N ARG A 132 -39.36 13.48 0.10
CA ARG A 132 -39.95 14.81 0.33
C ARG A 132 -39.66 15.72 -0.86
N ASP A 133 -40.50 16.72 -1.06
CA ASP A 133 -40.26 17.71 -2.11
C ASP A 133 -38.85 18.33 -2.00
N GLY A 134 -38.10 18.29 -3.11
CA GLY A 134 -36.74 18.79 -3.18
C GLY A 134 -35.67 17.83 -2.65
N GLU A 135 -36.00 16.66 -2.16
CA GLU A 135 -35.02 15.62 -1.79
C GLU A 135 -34.69 14.73 -2.98
N LYS A 136 -33.45 14.21 -2.98
CA LYS A 136 -33.01 13.24 -3.99
C LYS A 136 -33.67 11.90 -3.74
N LEU A 137 -34.09 11.23 -4.81
CA LEU A 137 -34.70 9.91 -4.76
C LEU A 137 -33.71 8.87 -4.24
N TRP A 138 -34.24 7.96 -3.40
CA TRP A 138 -33.44 6.86 -2.85
C TRP A 138 -34.34 5.64 -2.58
N ALA A 139 -34.01 4.52 -3.24
CA ALA A 139 -34.80 3.30 -3.16
C ALA A 139 -34.30 2.30 -2.08
N GLY A 140 -33.40 2.72 -1.19
CA GLY A 140 -32.85 1.85 -0.12
C GLY A 140 -31.51 1.24 -0.46
N ARG A 141 -30.85 0.72 0.58
CA ARG A 141 -29.49 0.14 0.45
C ARG A 141 -29.44 -1.24 -0.22
N GLU A 142 -30.53 -1.97 -0.19
CA GLU A 142 -30.59 -3.33 -0.70
C GLU A 142 -31.07 -3.41 -2.15
N ALA A 143 -31.56 -2.31 -2.69
CA ALA A 143 -32.09 -2.24 -4.03
C ALA A 143 -30.94 -2.10 -5.07
N GLU A 144 -31.01 -2.93 -6.11
CA GLU A 144 -30.08 -2.88 -7.24
C GLU A 144 -30.65 -1.93 -8.30
N TYR A 145 -30.18 -0.71 -8.34
CA TYR A 145 -30.54 0.29 -9.35
C TYR A 145 -29.33 1.16 -9.71
N LEU A 146 -29.42 1.83 -10.86
CA LEU A 146 -28.37 2.72 -11.34
C LEU A 146 -28.14 3.87 -10.35
N ASP A 147 -26.87 4.27 -10.15
CA ASP A 147 -26.53 5.38 -9.24
C ASP A 147 -27.04 6.72 -9.80
N LEU A 148 -28.31 7.00 -9.51
CA LEU A 148 -29.01 8.23 -9.87
C LEU A 148 -29.35 8.99 -8.59
N ARG A 149 -28.67 10.11 -8.37
CA ARG A 149 -28.89 10.99 -7.21
C ARG A 149 -29.59 12.26 -7.67
N VAL A 150 -30.86 12.11 -8.06
CA VAL A 150 -31.68 13.16 -8.67
C VAL A 150 -33.04 13.31 -7.94
N THR A 151 -33.68 14.46 -8.11
CA THR A 151 -35.05 14.70 -7.67
C THR A 151 -36.06 14.13 -8.67
N LYS A 152 -37.32 14.01 -8.25
CA LYS A 152 -38.41 13.47 -9.09
C LYS A 152 -38.59 14.20 -10.42
N PRO A 153 -38.54 15.56 -10.50
CA PRO A 153 -38.60 16.27 -11.77
C PRO A 153 -37.45 15.92 -12.76
N CYS A 154 -36.25 15.63 -12.25
CA CYS A 154 -35.09 15.30 -13.07
C CYS A 154 -34.99 13.82 -13.46
N LEU A 155 -35.80 12.93 -12.84
CA LEU A 155 -35.67 11.47 -13.03
C LEU A 155 -35.85 11.05 -14.49
N ALA A 156 -36.85 11.54 -15.19
CA ALA A 156 -37.14 11.16 -16.58
C ALA A 156 -35.97 11.56 -17.54
N ARG A 157 -35.34 12.71 -17.30
CA ARG A 157 -34.17 13.16 -18.04
C ARG A 157 -32.94 12.33 -17.70
N ALA A 158 -32.72 12.05 -16.43
CA ALA A 158 -31.61 11.23 -15.94
C ALA A 158 -31.64 9.81 -16.52
N LEU A 159 -32.81 9.18 -16.55
CA LEU A 159 -32.98 7.83 -17.16
C LEU A 159 -32.65 7.83 -18.66
N ARG A 160 -33.06 8.87 -19.42
CA ARG A 160 -32.70 8.99 -20.83
C ARG A 160 -31.21 9.12 -21.04
N ILE A 161 -30.54 9.94 -20.25
CA ILE A 161 -29.07 10.10 -20.30
C ILE A 161 -28.37 8.78 -20.00
N MET A 162 -28.77 8.09 -18.93
CA MET A 162 -28.18 6.80 -18.58
C MET A 162 -28.44 5.71 -19.63
N ALA A 163 -29.63 5.70 -20.25
CA ALA A 163 -29.93 4.76 -21.33
C ALA A 163 -28.98 4.93 -22.52
N VAL A 164 -28.66 6.17 -22.90
CA VAL A 164 -27.68 6.45 -23.95
C VAL A 164 -26.28 6.01 -23.56
N ILE A 165 -25.83 6.28 -22.34
CA ILE A 165 -24.51 5.86 -21.85
C ILE A 165 -24.38 4.33 -21.86
N ILE A 166 -25.38 3.63 -21.33
CA ILE A 166 -25.42 2.16 -21.30
C ILE A 166 -25.33 1.64 -22.74
N HIS A 167 -26.16 2.14 -23.63
CA HIS A 167 -26.13 1.73 -25.03
C HIS A 167 -24.76 1.97 -25.69
N MET A 168 -24.16 3.13 -25.51
CA MET A 168 -22.83 3.43 -26.05
C MET A 168 -21.74 2.50 -25.48
N LEU A 169 -21.80 2.20 -24.19
CA LEU A 169 -20.86 1.25 -23.55
C LEU A 169 -21.03 -0.16 -24.12
N GLU A 170 -22.27 -0.61 -24.30
CA GLU A 170 -22.56 -1.94 -24.86
C GLU A 170 -22.16 -2.07 -26.33
N GLN A 171 -22.35 -1.03 -27.13
CA GLN A 171 -21.84 -0.99 -28.51
C GLN A 171 -20.32 -1.15 -28.59
N GLU A 172 -19.62 -0.65 -27.58
CA GLU A 172 -18.18 -0.81 -27.43
C GLU A 172 -17.77 -2.14 -26.75
N GLY A 173 -18.74 -3.02 -26.46
CA GLY A 173 -18.51 -4.33 -25.83
C GLY A 173 -18.31 -4.28 -24.32
N PHE A 174 -18.59 -3.16 -23.66
CA PHE A 174 -18.49 -2.99 -22.21
C PHE A 174 -19.85 -3.16 -21.57
N LYS A 175 -19.96 -4.08 -20.59
CA LYS A 175 -21.23 -4.34 -19.91
C LYS A 175 -21.32 -3.53 -18.63
N PRO A 176 -22.31 -2.63 -18.48
CA PRO A 176 -22.62 -1.98 -17.22
C PRO A 176 -23.18 -2.99 -16.21
N ILE A 177 -22.75 -2.86 -14.96
CA ILE A 177 -23.15 -3.72 -13.85
C ILE A 177 -23.61 -2.84 -12.71
N VAL A 178 -24.63 -3.28 -11.99
CA VAL A 178 -25.07 -2.65 -10.76
C VAL A 178 -24.75 -3.55 -9.59
N GLU A 179 -23.99 -3.03 -8.62
CA GLU A 179 -23.58 -3.75 -7.42
C GLU A 179 -24.55 -3.44 -6.25
N LYS A 180 -24.82 -4.44 -5.43
CA LYS A 180 -25.59 -4.25 -4.17
C LYS A 180 -24.78 -3.45 -3.16
N LYS A 181 -25.46 -2.65 -2.36
CA LYS A 181 -24.96 -2.08 -1.09
C LYS A 181 -23.93 -0.95 -1.15
N THR A 182 -23.59 -0.41 -2.28
CA THR A 182 -22.65 0.73 -2.32
C THR A 182 -23.33 2.02 -2.74
N SER A 183 -22.89 3.14 -2.18
CA SER A 183 -23.32 4.47 -2.63
C SER A 183 -22.90 4.80 -4.06
N GLU A 184 -22.14 3.91 -4.70
CA GLU A 184 -21.56 4.03 -6.04
C GLU A 184 -21.86 2.74 -6.80
N SER A 185 -23.15 2.43 -6.97
CA SER A 185 -23.63 1.11 -7.39
C SER A 185 -23.44 0.79 -8.87
N THR A 186 -23.29 1.81 -9.73
CA THR A 186 -23.14 1.60 -11.18
C THR A 186 -21.65 1.52 -11.56
N SER A 187 -21.28 0.45 -12.23
CA SER A 187 -19.94 0.24 -12.75
C SER A 187 -19.95 -0.35 -14.15
N ALA A 188 -18.87 -0.21 -14.89
CA ALA A 188 -18.62 -0.91 -16.15
C ALA A 188 -17.19 -1.46 -16.17
N ALA A 189 -17.02 -2.69 -16.66
CA ALA A 189 -15.71 -3.26 -16.91
C ALA A 189 -15.19 -2.77 -18.28
N VAL A 190 -14.23 -1.85 -18.25
CA VAL A 190 -13.64 -1.23 -19.44
C VAL A 190 -12.16 -1.61 -19.49
N TYR A 191 -11.72 -2.31 -20.54
CA TYR A 191 -10.35 -2.82 -20.69
C TYR A 191 -9.81 -3.61 -19.49
N GLY A 192 -10.71 -4.35 -18.80
CA GLY A 192 -10.38 -5.12 -17.59
C GLY A 192 -10.33 -4.31 -16.30
N GLU A 193 -10.61 -2.99 -16.37
CA GLU A 193 -10.68 -2.11 -15.21
C GLU A 193 -12.12 -1.76 -14.86
N THR A 194 -12.46 -1.80 -13.59
CA THR A 194 -13.79 -1.37 -13.12
C THR A 194 -13.85 0.15 -13.03
N ILE A 195 -14.76 0.77 -13.79
CA ILE A 195 -15.05 2.21 -13.77
C ILE A 195 -16.40 2.41 -13.10
N ARG A 196 -16.41 3.03 -11.93
CA ARG A 196 -17.64 3.38 -11.18
C ARG A 196 -18.07 4.78 -11.54
N PHE A 197 -19.33 4.93 -11.91
CA PHE A 197 -19.89 6.21 -12.31
C PHE A 197 -21.33 6.37 -11.86
N GLY A 198 -21.80 7.60 -11.83
CA GLY A 198 -23.17 7.92 -11.49
C GLY A 198 -23.59 9.27 -12.02
N LEU A 199 -24.89 9.52 -11.99
CA LEU A 199 -25.49 10.77 -12.40
C LEU A 199 -26.08 11.48 -11.20
N ILE A 200 -25.64 12.73 -11.00
CA ILE A 200 -26.04 13.54 -9.82
C ILE A 200 -26.69 14.82 -10.27
N GLU A 201 -27.74 15.19 -9.63
CA GLU A 201 -28.26 16.56 -9.66
C GLU A 201 -27.48 17.43 -8.66
N LYS A 202 -26.92 18.53 -9.12
CA LYS A 202 -26.21 19.50 -8.28
C LYS A 202 -27.17 20.23 -7.37
N SER A 203 -26.73 20.52 -6.16
CA SER A 203 -27.50 21.28 -5.18
C SER A 203 -26.77 22.57 -4.83
N ARG A 204 -27.53 23.61 -4.60
CA ARG A 204 -27.05 24.92 -4.13
C ARG A 204 -27.27 25.03 -2.63
N GLN A 205 -26.31 25.53 -1.92
CA GLN A 205 -26.48 25.88 -0.51
C GLN A 205 -27.24 27.20 -0.40
N VAL A 206 -28.37 27.15 0.28
CA VAL A 206 -29.18 28.34 0.59
C VAL A 206 -29.06 28.60 2.09
N LYS A 207 -28.64 29.81 2.44
CA LYS A 207 -28.68 30.23 3.83
C LYS A 207 -30.15 30.44 4.22
N PRO A 208 -30.65 29.78 5.26
CA PRO A 208 -32.00 30.02 5.70
C PRO A 208 -32.12 31.47 6.15
N SER A 209 -33.27 32.10 5.82
CA SER A 209 -33.60 33.43 6.31
C SER A 209 -33.63 33.43 7.83
N PRO A 210 -33.14 34.48 8.49
CA PRO A 210 -33.22 34.62 9.94
C PRO A 210 -34.69 34.45 10.39
N ARG A 211 -34.96 33.51 11.28
CA ARG A 211 -36.30 33.41 11.90
C ARG A 211 -36.52 34.66 12.76
N PRO A 212 -37.61 35.44 12.54
CA PRO A 212 -37.83 36.69 13.26
C PRO A 212 -38.02 36.52 14.78
N ASN A 213 -38.19 35.32 15.28
CA ASN A 213 -38.43 35.01 16.69
C ASN A 213 -37.43 34.05 17.33
N ALA A 214 -36.18 34.01 16.87
CA ALA A 214 -35.17 33.21 17.53
C ALA A 214 -34.64 33.91 18.78
N SER A 215 -35.16 33.54 19.93
CA SER A 215 -34.80 34.07 21.26
C SER A 215 -33.44 33.56 21.79
N SER A 216 -32.64 32.90 21.00
CA SER A 216 -31.31 32.42 21.39
C SER A 216 -30.33 32.47 20.22
N PRO A 217 -29.08 33.00 20.42
CA PRO A 217 -28.03 33.02 19.42
C PRO A 217 -27.48 31.63 19.05
N SER A 218 -27.85 30.59 19.79
CA SER A 218 -27.37 29.21 19.66
C SER A 218 -28.27 28.29 18.83
N SER A 219 -29.27 28.81 18.11
CA SER A 219 -30.07 27.95 17.25
C SER A 219 -29.25 27.58 16.01
N TYR A 220 -28.78 26.35 15.97
CA TYR A 220 -28.20 25.70 14.78
C TYR A 220 -29.14 25.88 13.59
N ASN A 221 -28.73 26.71 12.65
CA ASN A 221 -29.49 27.01 11.45
C ASN A 221 -28.94 26.13 10.33
N PRO A 222 -29.54 24.95 10.05
CA PRO A 222 -28.99 23.98 9.12
C PRO A 222 -28.95 24.59 7.71
N ILE A 223 -27.79 24.48 7.06
CA ILE A 223 -27.64 24.82 5.64
C ILE A 223 -28.59 23.96 4.84
N ARG A 224 -29.56 24.58 4.18
CA ARG A 224 -30.50 23.88 3.29
C ARG A 224 -29.85 23.69 1.91
N LEU A 225 -29.90 22.46 1.40
CA LEU A 225 -29.43 22.14 0.04
C LEU A 225 -30.66 22.14 -0.88
N GLU A 226 -30.70 23.07 -1.82
CA GLU A 226 -31.75 23.12 -2.83
C GLU A 226 -31.26 22.52 -4.14
N PRO A 227 -32.01 21.62 -4.79
CA PRO A 227 -31.67 21.06 -6.09
C PRO A 227 -31.73 22.17 -7.15
N THR A 228 -30.83 22.09 -8.13
CA THR A 228 -30.69 23.14 -9.15
C THR A 228 -31.21 22.70 -10.53
N GLY A 229 -31.60 21.45 -10.73
CA GLY A 229 -31.94 20.88 -12.03
C GLY A 229 -30.71 20.62 -12.92
N VAL A 230 -29.49 21.02 -12.50
CA VAL A 230 -28.26 20.83 -13.25
C VAL A 230 -27.75 19.42 -13.03
N LEU A 231 -27.67 18.62 -14.10
CA LEU A 231 -27.20 17.25 -14.06
C LEU A 231 -25.69 17.16 -14.30
N SER A 232 -25.04 16.21 -13.66
CA SER A 232 -23.62 15.92 -13.79
C SER A 232 -23.37 14.43 -13.76
N ILE A 233 -22.58 13.90 -14.69
CA ILE A 233 -22.02 12.54 -14.62
C ILE A 233 -20.67 12.63 -13.94
N GLU A 234 -20.44 11.76 -12.99
CA GLU A 234 -19.20 11.70 -12.21
C GLU A 234 -18.62 10.29 -12.19
N ILE A 235 -17.28 10.18 -12.25
CA ILE A 235 -16.55 8.93 -12.08
C ILE A 235 -15.96 8.95 -10.67
N TRP A 236 -16.33 7.94 -9.88
CA TRP A 236 -16.03 7.90 -8.44
C TRP A 236 -14.65 7.35 -8.11
N ASN A 237 -14.24 6.26 -8.75
CA ASN A 237 -13.04 5.50 -8.41
C ASN A 237 -11.77 5.93 -9.17
N TYR A 238 -11.69 7.21 -9.54
CA TYR A 238 -10.52 7.81 -10.16
C TYR A 238 -9.99 8.99 -9.33
N TYR A 239 -8.85 8.81 -8.71
CA TYR A 239 -8.18 9.80 -7.86
C TYR A 239 -6.93 10.40 -8.53
N GLY A 240 -6.57 9.95 -9.74
CA GLY A 240 -5.45 10.46 -10.51
C GLY A 240 -5.70 11.85 -11.09
N GLY A 241 -4.63 12.62 -11.30
CA GLY A 241 -4.69 13.91 -11.99
C GLY A 241 -4.64 13.78 -13.52
N GLY A 242 -5.01 14.84 -14.23
CA GLY A 242 -4.79 15.01 -15.68
C GLY A 242 -5.91 14.56 -16.60
N LEU A 243 -6.86 13.72 -16.16
CA LEU A 243 -8.01 13.33 -16.95
C LEU A 243 -9.32 13.89 -16.39
N GLN A 244 -10.25 14.24 -17.29
CA GLN A 244 -11.57 14.70 -16.90
C GLN A 244 -12.39 13.53 -16.33
N LYS A 245 -12.99 13.74 -15.15
CA LYS A 245 -13.81 12.75 -14.45
C LYS A 245 -15.25 13.19 -14.18
N SER A 246 -15.60 14.39 -14.65
CA SER A 246 -16.94 14.95 -14.43
C SER A 246 -17.38 15.76 -15.65
N TRP A 247 -18.60 15.54 -16.11
CA TRP A 247 -19.29 16.26 -17.19
C TRP A 247 -20.63 16.75 -16.64
N ARG A 248 -20.94 18.01 -16.89
CA ARG A 248 -22.13 18.65 -16.33
C ARG A 248 -22.82 19.56 -17.34
N ASP A 249 -24.10 19.81 -17.12
CA ASP A 249 -24.80 20.87 -17.83
C ASP A 249 -24.06 22.20 -17.71
N ARG A 250 -23.95 22.90 -18.82
CA ARG A 250 -23.41 24.25 -18.93
C ARG A 250 -24.38 25.10 -19.77
N GLU A 251 -24.32 26.41 -19.62
CA GLU A 251 -25.09 27.32 -20.46
C GLU A 251 -24.80 27.13 -21.97
N SER A 252 -23.52 26.81 -22.30
CA SER A 252 -23.05 26.61 -23.66
C SER A 252 -23.24 25.22 -24.23
N ALA A 253 -23.52 24.18 -23.39
CA ALA A 253 -23.67 22.80 -23.83
C ALA A 253 -24.42 21.96 -22.83
N ARG A 254 -25.46 21.28 -23.26
CA ARG A 254 -26.20 20.33 -22.43
C ARG A 254 -25.39 19.08 -22.19
N LEU A 255 -25.71 18.36 -21.11
CA LEU A 255 -25.02 17.12 -20.75
C LEU A 255 -25.17 16.05 -21.83
N GLU A 256 -26.32 16.00 -22.50
CA GLU A 256 -26.61 15.08 -23.61
C GLU A 256 -25.58 15.20 -24.73
N GLU A 257 -25.14 16.41 -25.08
CA GLU A 257 -24.14 16.66 -26.13
C GLU A 257 -22.72 16.20 -25.73
N GLN A 258 -22.49 15.97 -24.45
CA GLN A 258 -21.21 15.60 -23.90
C GLN A 258 -21.06 14.09 -23.66
N LEU A 259 -22.11 13.27 -23.90
CA LEU A 259 -22.10 11.84 -23.60
C LEU A 259 -21.02 11.05 -24.33
N PRO A 260 -20.71 11.31 -25.64
CA PRO A 260 -19.59 10.65 -26.30
C PRO A 260 -18.25 10.97 -25.63
N LYS A 261 -18.03 12.21 -25.24
CA LYS A 261 -16.81 12.63 -24.50
C LYS A 261 -16.74 12.01 -23.11
N CYS A 262 -17.90 11.76 -22.49
CA CYS A 262 -17.99 11.08 -21.19
C CYS A 262 -17.56 9.60 -21.33
N VAL A 263 -18.10 8.85 -22.30
CA VAL A 263 -17.72 7.46 -22.56
C VAL A 263 -16.24 7.35 -22.93
N ALA A 264 -15.77 8.21 -23.84
CA ALA A 264 -14.35 8.31 -24.19
C ALA A 264 -13.47 8.62 -22.97
N GLY A 265 -13.94 9.48 -22.06
CA GLY A 265 -13.28 9.77 -20.78
C GLY A 265 -13.18 8.56 -19.86
N MET A 266 -14.25 7.76 -19.76
CA MET A 266 -14.23 6.48 -19.01
C MET A 266 -13.18 5.52 -19.59
N MET A 267 -13.11 5.40 -20.91
CA MET A 267 -12.13 4.54 -21.58
C MET A 267 -10.69 5.02 -21.36
N ARG A 268 -10.43 6.34 -21.46
CA ARG A 268 -9.09 6.91 -21.14
C ARG A 268 -8.68 6.64 -19.70
N ILE A 269 -9.60 6.78 -18.75
CA ILE A 269 -9.34 6.48 -17.34
C ILE A 269 -9.03 4.98 -17.16
N ALA A 270 -9.75 4.10 -17.83
CA ALA A 270 -9.51 2.65 -17.79
C ALA A 270 -8.12 2.28 -18.33
N LEU A 271 -7.72 2.81 -19.48
CA LEU A 271 -6.38 2.59 -20.05
C LEU A 271 -5.28 3.09 -19.11
N LYS A 272 -5.47 4.26 -18.50
CA LYS A 272 -4.52 4.78 -17.52
C LYS A 272 -4.41 3.88 -16.28
N LYS A 273 -5.53 3.42 -15.73
CA LYS A 273 -5.54 2.49 -14.59
C LYS A 273 -4.84 1.17 -14.95
N ARG A 274 -5.10 0.63 -16.13
CA ARG A 274 -4.43 -0.57 -16.64
C ARG A 274 -2.91 -0.37 -16.74
N ALA A 275 -2.46 0.72 -17.35
CA ALA A 275 -1.04 1.03 -17.46
C ALA A 275 -0.36 1.21 -16.08
N GLU A 276 -1.05 1.86 -15.13
CA GLU A 276 -0.56 2.00 -13.75
C GLU A 276 -0.49 0.66 -13.02
N ARG A 277 -1.46 -0.24 -13.23
CA ARG A 277 -1.45 -1.60 -12.67
C ARG A 277 -0.29 -2.41 -13.25
N ASP A 278 -0.17 -2.47 -14.57
CA ASP A 278 0.87 -3.24 -15.26
C ASP A 278 2.28 -2.77 -14.86
N LYS A 279 2.46 -1.45 -14.69
CA LYS A 279 3.72 -0.87 -14.18
C LYS A 279 4.00 -1.33 -12.74
N ARG A 280 2.99 -1.29 -11.88
CA ARG A 280 3.11 -1.73 -10.47
C ARG A 280 3.43 -3.21 -10.36
N GLU A 281 2.78 -4.04 -11.15
CA GLU A 281 3.05 -5.48 -11.21
C GLU A 281 4.49 -5.78 -11.67
N LYS A 282 4.96 -5.07 -12.72
CA LYS A 282 6.36 -5.19 -13.18
C LYS A 282 7.37 -4.77 -12.11
N GLU A 283 7.10 -3.67 -11.41
CA GLU A 283 7.96 -3.19 -10.31
C GLU A 283 7.98 -4.20 -9.15
N GLU A 284 6.84 -4.78 -8.80
CA GLU A 284 6.71 -5.79 -7.76
C GLU A 284 7.45 -7.09 -8.13
N GLN A 285 7.27 -7.58 -9.36
CA GLN A 285 8.01 -8.75 -9.86
C GLN A 285 9.51 -8.52 -9.87
N ALA A 286 9.97 -7.33 -10.30
CA ALA A 286 11.39 -6.98 -10.27
C ALA A 286 11.94 -6.92 -8.83
N LYS A 287 11.13 -6.43 -7.88
CA LYS A 287 11.50 -6.43 -6.46
C LYS A 287 11.61 -7.83 -5.90
N LEU A 288 10.64 -8.71 -6.20
CA LEU A 288 10.67 -10.11 -5.76
C LEU A 288 11.90 -10.85 -6.30
N LYS A 289 12.22 -10.70 -7.59
CA LYS A 289 13.43 -11.29 -8.17
C LYS A 289 14.71 -10.87 -7.44
N ARG A 290 14.85 -9.56 -7.12
CA ARG A 290 16.02 -9.07 -6.36
C ARG A 290 16.08 -9.67 -4.95
N ILE A 291 14.94 -9.83 -4.28
CA ILE A 291 14.87 -10.46 -2.96
C ILE A 291 15.34 -11.92 -3.05
N ASP A 292 14.90 -12.66 -4.06
CA ASP A 292 15.28 -14.07 -4.24
C ASP A 292 16.76 -14.23 -4.56
N GLU A 293 17.33 -13.34 -5.37
CA GLU A 293 18.78 -13.29 -5.65
C GLU A 293 19.59 -13.07 -4.36
N VAL A 294 19.22 -12.09 -3.55
CA VAL A 294 19.89 -11.81 -2.26
C VAL A 294 19.74 -12.98 -1.29
N ARG A 295 18.56 -13.61 -1.22
CA ARG A 295 18.34 -14.80 -0.39
C ARG A 295 19.20 -15.99 -0.86
N ALA A 296 19.37 -16.16 -2.17
CA ALA A 296 20.24 -17.20 -2.71
C ALA A 296 21.69 -16.98 -2.30
N GLN A 297 22.18 -15.75 -2.38
CA GLN A 297 23.53 -15.37 -1.90
C GLN A 297 23.70 -15.64 -0.39
N LEU A 298 22.70 -15.25 0.41
CA LEU A 298 22.75 -15.48 1.86
C LEU A 298 22.84 -16.98 2.20
N ARG A 299 22.03 -17.82 1.52
CA ARG A 299 22.12 -19.29 1.70
C ARG A 299 23.50 -19.87 1.36
N GLN A 300 24.17 -19.30 0.35
CA GLN A 300 25.55 -19.71 0.02
C GLN A 300 26.54 -19.33 1.13
N ILE A 301 26.45 -18.11 1.65
CA ILE A 301 27.27 -17.64 2.76
C ILE A 301 27.05 -18.51 4.00
N GLU A 302 25.81 -18.76 4.40
CA GLU A 302 25.48 -19.62 5.54
C GLU A 302 25.98 -21.06 5.39
N LYS A 303 25.99 -21.58 4.16
CA LYS A 303 26.58 -22.89 3.86
C LYS A 303 28.10 -22.87 4.07
N GLU A 304 28.76 -21.85 3.57
CA GLU A 304 30.20 -21.69 3.71
C GLU A 304 30.59 -21.53 5.20
N GLU A 305 29.90 -20.68 5.94
CA GLU A 305 30.12 -20.54 7.39
C GLU A 305 29.97 -21.86 8.14
N ARG A 306 28.94 -22.66 7.78
CA ARG A 306 28.78 -24.00 8.39
C ARG A 306 29.96 -24.92 8.06
N ASN A 307 30.47 -24.87 6.83
CA ASN A 307 31.61 -25.65 6.41
C ASN A 307 32.88 -25.24 7.15
N ILE A 308 33.11 -23.93 7.30
CA ILE A 308 34.23 -23.37 8.07
C ILE A 308 34.17 -23.86 9.53
N LYS A 309 33.03 -23.67 10.20
CA LYS A 309 32.82 -24.14 11.58
C LYS A 309 32.97 -25.66 11.72
N ALA A 310 32.59 -26.44 10.71
CA ALA A 310 32.79 -27.90 10.72
C ALA A 310 34.26 -28.25 10.58
N LEU A 311 35.00 -27.56 9.72
CA LEU A 311 36.43 -27.73 9.55
C LEU A 311 37.20 -27.39 10.83
N GLU A 312 36.93 -26.24 11.43
CA GLU A 312 37.55 -25.81 12.70
C GLU A 312 37.32 -26.83 13.81
N ARG A 313 36.07 -27.26 14.02
CA ARG A 313 35.76 -28.30 14.99
C ARG A 313 36.45 -29.62 14.71
N GLY A 314 36.56 -30.00 13.44
CA GLY A 314 37.30 -31.18 13.03
C GLY A 314 38.80 -31.08 13.37
N ALA A 315 39.43 -29.96 13.08
CA ALA A 315 40.84 -29.70 13.35
C ALA A 315 41.11 -29.69 14.88
N ILE A 316 40.27 -29.06 15.68
CA ILE A 316 40.40 -29.05 17.15
C ILE A 316 40.29 -30.48 17.70
N ARG A 317 39.31 -31.27 17.29
CA ARG A 317 39.11 -32.66 17.73
C ARG A 317 40.32 -33.54 17.33
N TRP A 318 40.78 -33.39 16.10
CA TRP A 318 41.96 -34.12 15.65
C TRP A 318 43.21 -33.79 16.50
N HIS A 319 43.45 -32.52 16.74
CA HIS A 319 44.59 -32.07 17.55
C HIS A 319 44.47 -32.58 18.98
N ARG A 320 43.28 -32.54 19.56
CA ARG A 320 43.00 -33.10 20.90
C ARG A 320 43.28 -34.61 20.98
N ALA A 321 42.84 -35.37 20.00
CA ALA A 321 43.08 -36.81 19.89
C ALA A 321 44.58 -37.10 19.79
N LYS A 322 45.32 -36.32 19.01
CA LYS A 322 46.78 -36.43 18.89
C LYS A 322 47.48 -36.20 20.23
N ARG A 323 47.12 -35.13 20.97
CA ARG A 323 47.70 -34.85 22.30
C ARG A 323 47.41 -35.94 23.29
N ILE A 324 46.21 -36.55 23.29
CA ILE A 324 45.86 -37.66 24.15
C ILE A 324 46.72 -38.88 23.84
N ARG A 325 46.97 -39.22 22.56
CA ARG A 325 47.88 -40.34 22.20
C ARG A 325 49.32 -40.10 22.64
N GLU A 326 49.82 -38.89 22.49
CA GLU A 326 51.15 -38.48 22.99
C GLU A 326 51.26 -38.67 24.52
N TYR A 327 50.21 -38.29 25.26
CA TYR A 327 50.16 -38.50 26.71
C TYR A 327 50.10 -39.99 27.09
N ILE A 328 49.29 -40.82 26.39
CA ILE A 328 49.19 -42.26 26.60
C ILE A 328 50.59 -42.92 26.40
N GLU A 329 51.28 -42.51 25.36
CA GLU A 329 52.64 -43.06 25.07
C GLU A 329 53.64 -42.64 26.16
N ALA A 330 53.62 -41.42 26.64
CA ALA A 330 54.45 -40.97 27.74
C ALA A 330 54.18 -41.77 29.03
N VAL A 331 52.87 -42.00 29.38
CA VAL A 331 52.49 -42.84 30.55
C VAL A 331 52.99 -44.29 30.36
N ARG A 332 52.82 -44.85 29.16
CA ARG A 332 53.29 -46.19 28.84
C ARG A 332 54.76 -46.32 29.05
N CYS A 333 55.58 -45.40 28.56
CA CYS A 333 57.03 -45.43 28.70
C CYS A 333 57.50 -45.28 30.13
N ASP A 334 56.91 -44.36 30.93
CA ASP A 334 57.28 -44.13 32.31
C ASP A 334 56.89 -45.32 33.23
N SER A 335 55.70 -45.88 33.01
CA SER A 335 55.17 -46.99 33.81
C SER A 335 55.85 -48.32 33.52
N LEU A 336 56.31 -48.59 32.29
CA LEU A 336 57.04 -49.80 31.98
C LEU A 336 58.42 -49.83 32.64
N GLN A 337 58.97 -48.67 32.99
CA GLN A 337 60.26 -48.57 33.70
C GLN A 337 60.16 -48.77 35.20
N LYS A 338 58.99 -48.52 35.82
CA LYS A 338 58.81 -48.43 37.29
C LYS A 338 57.92 -49.51 37.92
N ALA A 339 57.11 -50.23 37.16
CA ALA A 339 56.06 -51.10 37.70
C ALA A 339 56.42 -52.58 37.80
N ASP A 340 55.91 -53.23 38.86
CA ASP A 340 55.91 -54.69 39.04
C ASP A 340 54.89 -55.36 38.10
N SER A 341 54.93 -56.72 38.00
CA SER A 341 54.15 -57.45 36.99
C SER A 341 52.61 -57.26 37.09
N GLU A 342 52.08 -57.08 38.30
CA GLU A 342 50.63 -56.89 38.56
C GLU A 342 50.18 -55.49 38.15
N ASP A 343 50.94 -54.50 38.44
CA ASP A 343 50.68 -53.13 38.05
C ASP A 343 50.80 -52.86 36.53
N ARG A 344 51.69 -53.60 35.87
CA ARG A 344 51.79 -53.56 34.39
C ARG A 344 50.53 -54.01 33.68
N ALA A 345 49.82 -54.98 34.20
CA ALA A 345 48.58 -55.45 33.61
C ALA A 345 47.47 -54.37 33.69
N LYS A 346 47.35 -53.71 34.85
CA LYS A 346 46.37 -52.61 35.08
C LYS A 346 46.69 -51.40 34.16
N ILE A 347 47.97 -51.10 34.01
CA ILE A 347 48.41 -49.99 33.12
C ILE A 347 48.07 -50.28 31.68
N MET A 348 48.29 -51.52 31.21
CA MET A 348 47.95 -51.91 29.83
C MET A 348 46.45 -51.90 29.53
N GLU A 349 45.63 -52.27 30.54
CA GLU A 349 44.18 -52.15 30.44
C GLU A 349 43.78 -50.69 30.31
N TRP A 350 44.34 -49.81 31.17
CA TRP A 350 44.10 -48.37 31.06
C TRP A 350 44.56 -47.79 29.73
N VAL A 351 45.73 -48.13 29.21
CA VAL A 351 46.22 -47.71 27.91
C VAL A 351 45.26 -48.10 26.80
N THR A 352 44.78 -49.35 26.80
CA THR A 352 43.81 -49.83 25.82
C THR A 352 42.49 -49.05 25.88
N TRP A 353 42.01 -48.74 27.05
CA TRP A 353 40.81 -47.90 27.25
C TRP A 353 41.07 -46.48 26.77
N ALA A 354 42.20 -45.86 27.13
CA ALA A 354 42.57 -44.49 26.74
C ALA A 354 42.75 -44.32 25.22
N GLU A 355 43.37 -45.32 24.56
CA GLU A 355 43.48 -45.32 23.09
C GLU A 355 42.08 -45.34 22.43
N ARG A 356 41.13 -46.15 22.94
CA ARG A 356 39.75 -46.14 22.44
C ARG A 356 39.09 -44.77 22.65
N GLN A 357 39.35 -44.07 23.76
CA GLN A 357 38.79 -42.72 23.97
C GLN A 357 39.43 -41.69 23.01
N ALA A 358 40.74 -41.82 22.71
CA ALA A 358 41.39 -40.97 21.70
C ALA A 358 40.78 -41.20 20.30
N ASP A 359 40.50 -42.45 19.93
CA ASP A 359 39.90 -42.79 18.65
C ASP A 359 38.42 -42.29 18.55
N ARG A 360 37.71 -42.17 19.63
CA ARG A 360 36.36 -41.56 19.68
C ARG A 360 36.38 -40.06 19.38
N ILE A 361 37.42 -39.38 19.80
CA ILE A 361 37.55 -37.93 19.60
C ILE A 361 38.05 -37.64 18.18
N ASP A 362 38.83 -38.55 17.59
CA ASP A 362 39.48 -38.36 16.28
C ASP A 362 38.44 -38.39 15.13
N PRO A 363 38.24 -37.29 14.41
CA PRO A 363 37.29 -37.25 13.30
C PRO A 363 37.74 -38.10 12.10
N LEU A 364 38.98 -38.56 12.05
CA LEU A 364 39.54 -39.38 10.97
C LEU A 364 39.42 -40.89 11.25
N LYS A 365 38.97 -41.26 12.44
CA LYS A 365 38.80 -42.67 12.83
C LYS A 365 37.33 -43.00 13.11
N PRO A 366 36.92 -44.27 12.89
CA PRO A 366 35.59 -44.70 13.31
C PRO A 366 35.49 -44.62 14.84
N SER A 367 34.43 -44.02 15.35
CA SER A 367 34.22 -43.87 16.79
C SER A 367 33.85 -45.23 17.41
N PRO A 368 34.65 -45.83 18.29
CA PRO A 368 34.29 -47.07 18.94
C PRO A 368 33.16 -46.85 19.95
N PRO A 369 32.27 -47.83 20.16
CA PRO A 369 31.17 -47.72 21.12
C PRO A 369 31.69 -47.56 22.55
N SER A 370 30.98 -46.75 23.34
CA SER A 370 31.34 -46.51 24.76
C SER A 370 30.08 -46.47 25.63
N LEU A 371 30.25 -46.80 26.90
CA LEU A 371 29.18 -46.69 27.88
C LEU A 371 28.57 -45.29 27.98
N VAL A 372 29.34 -44.24 27.65
CA VAL A 372 28.85 -42.86 27.64
C VAL A 372 27.79 -42.64 26.58
N ASP A 373 27.78 -43.41 25.48
CA ASP A 373 26.79 -43.30 24.40
C ASP A 373 25.38 -43.72 24.88
N ASP A 374 25.33 -44.58 25.90
CA ASP A 374 24.07 -45.04 26.47
C ASP A 374 23.62 -44.26 27.74
N LYS A 375 24.37 -43.20 28.11
CA LYS A 375 24.10 -42.41 29.35
C LYS A 375 22.63 -42.00 29.44
N GLU A 376 22.06 -41.44 28.36
CA GLU A 376 20.66 -41.01 28.36
C GLU A 376 19.66 -42.18 28.46
N LYS A 377 20.00 -43.33 27.86
CA LYS A 377 19.16 -44.54 27.96
C LYS A 377 19.19 -45.08 29.38
N VAL A 378 20.36 -45.09 30.02
CA VAL A 378 20.53 -45.52 31.42
C VAL A 378 19.82 -44.58 32.37
N ILE A 379 19.93 -43.25 32.17
CA ILE A 379 19.20 -42.24 32.96
C ILE A 379 17.70 -42.44 32.82
N ARG A 380 17.16 -42.64 31.62
CA ARG A 380 15.73 -42.93 31.43
C ARG A 380 15.29 -44.22 32.12
N ARG A 381 16.12 -45.26 32.11
CA ARG A 381 15.84 -46.52 32.84
C ARG A 381 15.85 -46.28 34.36
N LEU A 382 16.81 -45.51 34.87
CA LEU A 382 16.87 -45.16 36.29
C LEU A 382 15.63 -44.37 36.70
N GLN A 383 15.25 -43.36 35.92
CA GLN A 383 14.01 -42.57 36.10
C GLN A 383 12.74 -43.44 36.12
N ALA A 384 12.70 -44.49 35.30
CA ALA A 384 11.58 -45.42 35.27
C ALA A 384 11.53 -46.36 36.47
N VAL A 385 12.69 -46.68 37.11
CA VAL A 385 12.78 -47.60 38.25
C VAL A 385 12.63 -46.86 39.58
N GLU A 386 13.24 -45.67 39.72
CA GLU A 386 13.29 -44.94 41.00
C GLU A 386 12.23 -43.86 41.16
N GLY A 387 11.44 -43.61 40.12
CA GLY A 387 10.43 -42.56 40.11
C GLY A 387 11.02 -41.15 39.96
N TRP A 388 10.19 -40.25 39.57
CA TRP A 388 10.49 -38.88 39.09
C TRP A 388 11.27 -37.98 40.05
N TRP A 389 11.34 -38.35 41.33
CA TRP A 389 11.89 -37.49 42.38
C TRP A 389 13.42 -37.46 42.42
N TRP A 390 14.09 -38.54 42.09
CA TRP A 390 15.56 -38.62 42.17
C TRP A 390 16.29 -38.01 40.97
N ALA A 391 15.69 -38.03 39.80
CA ALA A 391 16.33 -37.49 38.58
C ALA A 391 16.47 -35.98 38.59
N ARG A 392 15.72 -35.27 39.42
CA ARG A 392 15.75 -33.80 39.54
C ARG A 392 16.88 -33.27 40.41
N ASN A 393 17.49 -34.14 41.20
CA ASN A 393 18.53 -33.81 42.15
C ASN A 393 19.90 -34.44 41.83
N LEU A 394 20.10 -34.90 40.63
CA LEU A 394 21.46 -35.16 40.17
C LEU A 394 22.18 -33.79 40.05
N PRO A 395 23.36 -33.63 40.71
CA PRO A 395 24.11 -32.39 40.55
C PRO A 395 24.36 -32.20 39.05
N GLU A 396 23.95 -31.07 38.54
CA GLU A 396 24.43 -30.59 37.24
C GLU A 396 25.96 -30.57 37.38
N GLU A 397 26.65 -31.49 36.72
CA GLU A 397 28.08 -31.35 36.55
C GLU A 397 28.27 -29.95 35.92
N GLU A 398 28.92 -29.07 36.70
CA GLU A 398 29.33 -27.75 36.27
C GLU A 398 29.82 -27.87 34.81
N SER A 399 29.10 -27.31 33.90
CA SER A 399 29.54 -27.05 32.53
C SER A 399 30.92 -26.43 32.70
N ALA A 400 31.96 -27.21 32.40
CA ALA A 400 33.34 -26.79 32.50
C ALA A 400 33.46 -25.43 31.79
N ALA A 401 33.57 -24.39 32.60
CA ALA A 401 33.95 -23.08 32.13
C ALA A 401 35.25 -23.27 31.34
N GLU A 402 35.22 -22.97 30.07
CA GLU A 402 36.45 -22.89 29.29
C GLU A 402 37.37 -21.91 30.01
N PRO A 403 38.61 -22.33 30.31
CA PRO A 403 39.57 -21.40 30.88
C PRO A 403 39.79 -20.30 29.84
N SER A 404 39.42 -19.07 30.16
CA SER A 404 39.85 -17.87 29.44
C SER A 404 41.38 -17.89 29.41
N GLU A 405 41.92 -18.10 28.25
CA GLU A 405 43.36 -17.95 27.98
C GLU A 405 43.77 -16.47 28.17
N PRO A 406 45.01 -16.21 28.68
CA PRO A 406 45.58 -14.88 28.86
C PRO A 406 45.90 -14.17 27.56
#